data_e9f1bd5420671f7fcc5c66fad74161cf
#
_entry.id   e9f1bd5420671f7fcc5c66fad74161cf
#
_cell.length_a   1.000
_cell.length_b   1.000
_cell.length_c   1.000
_cell.angle_alpha   90.00
_cell.angle_beta   90.00
_cell.angle_gamma   90.00
#
_symmetry.space_group_name_H-M   'P 1'
#
loop_
_entity.id
_entity.type
_entity.pdbx_description
1 polymer ?
#
loop_
_entity_poly.entity_id
_entity_poly.type
_entity_poly.pdbx_seq_one_letter_code
_entity_poly.pdbx_strand_id
1 'polypeptide(L)'
;KGNLSKCDYIGNQMKNGEIIINGNTGNYLGNEMCGGRIIVNGSTSDYAGCSLQGGKVVIKKNTGDYLGSSQQGNKVGMSGGILLVYGNAGIRVGFKMRSGVIFIKGNVKDFLGNQMIAGTIIINGKVGSNTGLLMKRGTIIIKNQKKNKQIFLIIKKGYKIYNF
;
A
#
# COMPACT_ATOMS: atom_id res chain seq x y z
N LYS A 1 -11.05 -22.63 13.95
CA LYS A 1 -9.79 -22.09 13.37
C LYS A 1 -9.72 -22.56 11.93
N GLY A 2 -10.03 -21.69 10.95
CA GLY A 2 -9.97 -22.00 9.52
C GLY A 2 -8.78 -21.33 8.85
N ASN A 3 -8.34 -21.89 7.72
CA ASN A 3 -7.36 -21.25 6.85
C ASN A 3 -8.07 -20.23 5.94
N LEU A 4 -7.81 -18.94 6.16
CA LEU A 4 -8.41 -17.86 5.38
C LEU A 4 -7.56 -17.44 4.16
N SER A 5 -6.49 -18.17 3.83
CA SER A 5 -5.60 -17.84 2.71
C SER A 5 -6.28 -17.83 1.33
N LYS A 6 -7.44 -18.50 1.21
CA LYS A 6 -8.28 -18.50 0.00
C LYS A 6 -9.56 -17.66 0.15
N CYS A 7 -9.73 -16.95 1.28
CA CYS A 7 -10.89 -16.09 1.50
C CYS A 7 -10.57 -14.69 0.97
N ASP A 8 -11.21 -14.34 -0.12
CA ASP A 8 -11.10 -13.04 -0.76
C ASP A 8 -12.11 -12.04 -0.19
N TYR A 9 -11.90 -10.75 -0.42
CA TYR A 9 -12.80 -9.65 -0.08
C TYR A 9 -13.16 -9.52 1.41
N ILE A 10 -12.34 -10.00 2.33
CA ILE A 10 -12.57 -9.79 3.77
C ILE A 10 -12.54 -8.28 4.07
N GLY A 11 -13.59 -7.76 4.73
CA GLY A 11 -13.73 -6.33 5.03
C GLY A 11 -14.07 -5.45 3.83
N ASN A 12 -14.58 -6.05 2.73
CA ASN A 12 -15.05 -5.29 1.57
C ASN A 12 -16.12 -4.27 1.96
N GLN A 13 -15.94 -3.00 1.56
CA GLN A 13 -16.85 -1.88 1.83
C GLN A 13 -17.16 -1.66 3.33
N MET A 14 -16.29 -2.14 4.21
CA MET A 14 -16.45 -1.99 5.67
C MET A 14 -16.50 -0.50 6.04
N LYS A 15 -17.47 -0.11 6.84
CA LYS A 15 -17.68 1.29 7.26
C LYS A 15 -17.14 1.59 8.65
N ASN A 16 -17.20 0.61 9.58
CA ASN A 16 -16.75 0.74 10.97
C ASN A 16 -16.44 -0.64 11.57
N GLY A 17 -16.08 -0.66 12.84
CA GLY A 17 -15.75 -1.89 13.57
C GLY A 17 -14.33 -2.36 13.38
N GLU A 18 -14.01 -3.54 13.88
CA GLU A 18 -12.68 -4.15 13.84
C GLU A 18 -12.73 -5.61 13.38
N ILE A 19 -11.80 -6.00 12.52
CA ILE A 19 -11.56 -7.39 12.09
C ILE A 19 -10.13 -7.75 12.47
N ILE A 20 -9.93 -8.81 13.25
CA ILE A 20 -8.62 -9.37 13.60
C ILE A 20 -8.50 -10.78 13.04
N ILE A 21 -7.46 -11.03 12.23
CA ILE A 21 -7.23 -12.31 11.58
C ILE A 21 -5.90 -12.89 12.05
N ASN A 22 -5.94 -14.04 12.72
CA ASN A 22 -4.77 -14.79 13.18
C ASN A 22 -4.33 -15.80 12.12
N GLY A 23 -3.86 -15.32 10.98
CA GLY A 23 -3.44 -16.13 9.84
C GLY A 23 -3.28 -15.31 8.58
N ASN A 24 -3.18 -15.98 7.45
CA ASN A 24 -3.11 -15.37 6.13
C ASN A 24 -4.51 -15.15 5.54
N THR A 25 -4.62 -14.21 4.60
CA THR A 25 -5.86 -13.95 3.85
C THR A 25 -5.62 -14.03 2.35
N GLY A 26 -6.69 -14.16 1.58
CA GLY A 26 -6.70 -14.11 0.12
C GLY A 26 -6.56 -12.67 -0.42
N ASN A 27 -7.13 -12.46 -1.59
CA ASN A 27 -7.07 -11.20 -2.34
C ASN A 27 -8.11 -10.20 -1.85
N TYR A 28 -7.92 -8.92 -2.24
CA TYR A 28 -8.88 -7.84 -2.02
C TYR A 28 -9.26 -7.60 -0.56
N LEU A 29 -8.35 -7.87 0.40
CA LEU A 29 -8.56 -7.52 1.81
C LEU A 29 -8.83 -6.01 1.95
N GLY A 30 -9.96 -5.63 2.58
CA GLY A 30 -10.32 -4.22 2.79
C GLY A 30 -10.60 -3.45 1.49
N ASN A 31 -11.05 -4.15 0.42
CA ASN A 31 -11.45 -3.52 -0.83
C ASN A 31 -12.55 -2.48 -0.58
N GLU A 32 -12.38 -1.27 -1.12
CA GLU A 32 -13.35 -0.15 -0.99
C GLU A 32 -13.76 0.17 0.47
N MET A 33 -12.98 -0.25 1.45
CA MET A 33 -13.23 0.03 2.87
C MET A 33 -13.29 1.54 3.10
N CYS A 34 -14.34 2.00 3.79
CA CYS A 34 -14.59 3.42 4.07
C CYS A 34 -14.19 3.83 5.48
N GLY A 35 -14.11 2.88 6.44
CA GLY A 35 -13.77 3.14 7.83
C GLY A 35 -13.53 1.85 8.61
N GLY A 36 -13.25 1.97 9.91
CA GLY A 36 -12.95 0.84 10.77
C GLY A 36 -11.49 0.40 10.70
N ARG A 37 -11.19 -0.80 11.18
CA ARG A 37 -9.83 -1.34 11.30
C ARG A 37 -9.76 -2.81 10.94
N ILE A 38 -8.75 -3.20 10.17
CA ILE A 38 -8.44 -4.61 9.88
C ILE A 38 -6.99 -4.89 10.32
N ILE A 39 -6.77 -5.97 11.07
CA ILE A 39 -5.44 -6.45 11.47
C ILE A 39 -5.28 -7.87 10.98
N VAL A 40 -4.24 -8.13 10.19
CA VAL A 40 -3.84 -9.46 9.76
C VAL A 40 -2.51 -9.79 10.41
N ASN A 41 -2.49 -10.78 11.30
CA ASN A 41 -1.26 -11.27 11.95
C ASN A 41 -0.43 -12.19 11.04
N GLY A 42 -0.84 -12.38 9.81
CA GLY A 42 -0.18 -13.10 8.72
C GLY A 42 0.13 -12.22 7.52
N SER A 43 0.17 -12.87 6.35
CA SER A 43 0.32 -12.25 5.02
C SER A 43 -1.03 -12.13 4.31
N THR A 44 -1.10 -11.22 3.33
CA THR A 44 -2.23 -11.13 2.40
C THR A 44 -1.76 -11.42 0.97
N SER A 45 -2.68 -11.83 0.14
CA SER A 45 -2.44 -11.95 -1.30
C SER A 45 -2.54 -10.58 -1.99
N ASP A 46 -2.95 -10.54 -3.25
CA ASP A 46 -2.95 -9.33 -4.07
C ASP A 46 -4.12 -8.38 -3.77
N TYR A 47 -3.97 -7.12 -4.20
CA TYR A 47 -5.01 -6.09 -4.11
C TYR A 47 -5.48 -5.73 -2.70
N ALA A 48 -4.67 -5.95 -1.65
CA ALA A 48 -5.04 -5.50 -0.31
C ALA A 48 -5.20 -3.97 -0.27
N GLY A 49 -6.30 -3.47 0.34
CA GLY A 49 -6.65 -2.05 0.36
C GLY A 49 -6.94 -1.44 -1.01
N CYS A 50 -7.33 -2.27 -1.99
CA CYS A 50 -7.71 -1.78 -3.30
C CYS A 50 -8.87 -0.79 -3.19
N SER A 51 -8.74 0.39 -3.82
CA SER A 51 -9.74 1.47 -3.75
C SER A 51 -10.15 1.86 -2.32
N LEU A 52 -9.27 1.69 -1.33
CA LEU A 52 -9.50 2.07 0.07
C LEU A 52 -9.87 3.56 0.16
N GLN A 53 -10.96 3.88 0.84
CA GLN A 53 -11.48 5.24 0.99
C GLN A 53 -11.23 5.81 2.39
N GLY A 54 -11.09 4.95 3.41
CA GLY A 54 -10.88 5.33 4.79
C GLY A 54 -10.50 4.15 5.68
N GLY A 55 -10.36 4.41 6.99
CA GLY A 55 -10.00 3.38 7.95
C GLY A 55 -8.52 2.99 7.94
N LYS A 56 -8.20 1.87 8.58
CA LYS A 56 -6.83 1.40 8.78
C LYS A 56 -6.71 -0.10 8.56
N VAL A 57 -5.80 -0.51 7.68
CA VAL A 57 -5.44 -1.92 7.46
C VAL A 57 -3.99 -2.14 7.90
N VAL A 58 -3.76 -3.14 8.75
CA VAL A 58 -2.45 -3.52 9.29
C VAL A 58 -2.14 -4.95 8.89
N ILE A 59 -1.05 -5.15 8.15
CA ILE A 59 -0.55 -6.46 7.73
C ILE A 59 0.79 -6.70 8.40
N LYS A 60 0.87 -7.71 9.28
CA LYS A 60 2.06 -7.98 10.10
C LYS A 60 3.17 -8.69 9.35
N LYS A 61 2.87 -9.35 8.23
CA LYS A 61 3.86 -10.00 7.36
C LYS A 61 3.82 -9.37 5.96
N ASN A 62 3.87 -10.17 4.92
CA ASN A 62 3.97 -9.72 3.54
C ASN A 62 2.59 -9.45 2.91
N THR A 63 2.59 -8.67 1.86
CA THR A 63 1.45 -8.53 0.94
C THR A 63 1.88 -8.82 -0.48
N GLY A 64 0.93 -9.26 -1.31
CA GLY A 64 1.14 -9.48 -2.73
C GLY A 64 1.23 -8.18 -3.53
N ASP A 65 0.86 -8.27 -4.78
CA ASP A 65 0.89 -7.19 -5.75
C ASP A 65 -0.29 -6.21 -5.58
N TYR A 66 -0.17 -5.00 -6.14
CA TYR A 66 -1.24 -4.01 -6.22
C TYR A 66 -1.81 -3.52 -4.87
N LEU A 67 -1.01 -3.49 -3.80
CA LEU A 67 -1.41 -2.90 -2.50
C LEU A 67 -1.85 -1.43 -2.70
N GLY A 68 -3.06 -1.08 -2.23
CA GLY A 68 -3.60 0.29 -2.31
C GLY A 68 -3.86 0.80 -3.73
N SER A 69 -4.00 -0.11 -4.69
CA SER A 69 -4.20 0.20 -6.11
C SER A 69 -5.66 0.55 -6.44
N SER A 70 -5.89 0.90 -7.72
CA SER A 70 -7.23 0.88 -8.31
C SER A 70 -7.64 -0.54 -8.69
N GLN A 71 -8.94 -0.78 -8.73
CA GLN A 71 -9.48 -1.92 -9.46
C GLN A 71 -9.20 -1.76 -10.97
N GLN A 72 -9.22 -2.88 -11.67
CA GLN A 72 -9.08 -2.89 -13.12
C GLN A 72 -10.21 -2.06 -13.77
N GLY A 73 -9.87 -1.19 -14.71
CA GLY A 73 -10.82 -0.27 -15.32
C GLY A 73 -11.02 1.07 -14.56
N ASN A 74 -10.77 1.12 -13.25
CA ASN A 74 -10.97 2.33 -12.46
C ASN A 74 -9.85 3.36 -12.70
N LYS A 75 -10.23 4.65 -12.67
CA LYS A 75 -9.29 5.77 -12.84
C LYS A 75 -8.55 6.13 -11.55
N VAL A 76 -9.05 5.72 -10.39
CA VAL A 76 -8.54 6.09 -9.06
C VAL A 76 -8.38 4.85 -8.19
N GLY A 77 -7.23 4.73 -7.54
CA GLY A 77 -6.93 3.74 -6.51
C GLY A 77 -7.34 4.21 -5.12
N MET A 78 -6.53 3.84 -4.12
CA MET A 78 -6.72 4.31 -2.74
C MET A 78 -6.94 5.82 -2.69
N SER A 79 -8.02 6.25 -2.07
CA SER A 79 -8.44 7.66 -1.99
C SER A 79 -8.51 8.19 -0.55
N GLY A 80 -8.17 7.39 0.43
CA GLY A 80 -8.09 7.74 1.85
C GLY A 80 -7.58 6.58 2.70
N GLY A 81 -7.54 6.75 4.02
CA GLY A 81 -7.14 5.72 4.97
C GLY A 81 -5.64 5.47 5.08
N ILE A 82 -5.29 4.40 5.79
CA ILE A 82 -3.91 4.05 6.14
C ILE A 82 -3.68 2.55 5.91
N LEU A 83 -2.65 2.21 5.12
CA LEU A 83 -2.15 0.85 4.94
C LEU A 83 -0.78 0.73 5.61
N LEU A 84 -0.63 -0.20 6.55
CA LEU A 84 0.63 -0.49 7.25
C LEU A 84 1.04 -1.94 6.97
N VAL A 85 2.21 -2.13 6.38
CA VAL A 85 2.79 -3.45 6.09
C VAL A 85 4.13 -3.57 6.79
N TYR A 86 4.28 -4.57 7.65
CA TYR A 86 5.53 -4.81 8.39
C TYR A 86 6.52 -5.68 7.61
N GLY A 87 6.07 -6.42 6.62
CA GLY A 87 6.91 -7.20 5.71
C GLY A 87 7.14 -6.50 4.37
N ASN A 88 7.28 -7.32 3.33
CA ASN A 88 7.51 -6.90 1.95
C ASN A 88 6.18 -6.73 1.19
N ALA A 89 6.22 -5.99 0.09
CA ALA A 89 5.11 -5.88 -0.86
C ALA A 89 5.56 -6.20 -2.28
N GLY A 90 4.60 -6.59 -3.12
CA GLY A 90 4.81 -6.92 -4.51
C GLY A 90 4.97 -5.70 -5.42
N ILE A 91 4.58 -5.86 -6.70
CA ILE A 91 4.65 -4.81 -7.71
C ILE A 91 3.46 -3.84 -7.62
N ARG A 92 3.63 -2.64 -8.22
CA ARG A 92 2.57 -1.63 -8.41
C ARG A 92 1.85 -1.21 -7.12
N VAL A 93 2.55 -1.14 -6.01
CA VAL A 93 2.04 -0.54 -4.76
C VAL A 93 1.63 0.91 -5.02
N GLY A 94 0.42 1.29 -4.59
CA GLY A 94 -0.12 2.65 -4.76
C GLY A 94 -0.42 3.02 -6.22
N PHE A 95 -0.70 2.05 -7.09
CA PHE A 95 -1.09 2.32 -8.48
C PHE A 95 -2.34 3.18 -8.54
N LYS A 96 -2.24 4.34 -9.21
CA LYS A 96 -3.30 5.37 -9.29
C LYS A 96 -3.81 5.87 -7.92
N MET A 97 -3.03 5.74 -6.86
CA MET A 97 -3.38 6.27 -5.54
C MET A 97 -3.63 7.78 -5.61
N ARG A 98 -4.72 8.25 -4.96
CA ARG A 98 -5.14 9.66 -4.94
C ARG A 98 -4.95 10.33 -3.59
N SER A 99 -5.05 9.60 -2.50
CA SER A 99 -4.92 10.12 -1.14
C SER A 99 -4.64 9.00 -0.14
N GLY A 100 -4.34 9.35 1.11
CA GLY A 100 -4.05 8.43 2.19
C GLY A 100 -2.56 8.19 2.37
N VAL A 101 -2.23 7.21 3.21
CA VAL A 101 -0.86 6.86 3.59
C VAL A 101 -0.63 5.35 3.44
N ILE A 102 0.44 4.98 2.73
CA ILE A 102 0.95 3.61 2.68
C ILE A 102 2.32 3.60 3.36
N PHE A 103 2.50 2.78 4.39
CA PHE A 103 3.78 2.54 5.04
C PHE A 103 4.19 1.08 4.90
N ILE A 104 5.41 0.82 4.40
CA ILE A 104 5.97 -0.52 4.25
C ILE A 104 7.34 -0.57 4.92
N LYS A 105 7.49 -1.46 5.89
CA LYS A 105 8.75 -1.64 6.61
C LYS A 105 9.78 -2.43 5.80
N GLY A 106 9.34 -3.37 4.98
CA GLY A 106 10.17 -4.21 4.11
C GLY A 106 10.42 -3.60 2.73
N ASN A 107 10.77 -4.49 1.80
CA ASN A 107 11.07 -4.15 0.41
C ASN A 107 9.81 -4.08 -0.45
N VAL A 108 9.89 -3.34 -1.54
CA VAL A 108 8.83 -3.26 -2.56
C VAL A 108 9.44 -3.58 -3.92
N LYS A 109 8.72 -4.32 -4.74
CA LYS A 109 9.12 -4.64 -6.11
C LYS A 109 8.91 -3.43 -7.04
N ASP A 110 8.88 -3.66 -8.33
CA ASP A 110 8.84 -2.64 -9.38
C ASP A 110 7.54 -1.84 -9.41
N PHE A 111 7.60 -0.67 -10.06
CA PHE A 111 6.47 0.22 -10.33
C PHE A 111 5.80 0.80 -9.07
N LEU A 112 6.55 1.01 -7.99
CA LEU A 112 6.04 1.72 -6.80
C LEU A 112 5.49 3.10 -7.20
N GLY A 113 4.24 3.43 -6.81
CA GLY A 113 3.61 4.72 -7.09
C GLY A 113 3.33 4.98 -8.59
N ASN A 114 3.27 3.93 -9.42
CA ASN A 114 2.98 4.08 -10.84
C ASN A 114 1.63 4.77 -11.05
N GLN A 115 1.60 5.82 -11.89
CA GLN A 115 0.44 6.67 -12.15
C GLN A 115 -0.20 7.28 -10.89
N MET A 116 0.52 7.37 -9.77
CA MET A 116 0.03 7.97 -8.53
C MET A 116 -0.44 9.41 -8.79
N ILE A 117 -1.63 9.74 -8.31
CA ILE A 117 -2.27 11.05 -8.50
C ILE A 117 -1.88 12.00 -7.36
N ALA A 118 -1.90 11.50 -6.12
CA ALA A 118 -1.50 12.19 -4.89
C ALA A 118 -1.41 11.18 -3.72
N GLY A 119 -1.15 11.64 -2.49
CA GLY A 119 -1.01 10.81 -1.28
C GLY A 119 0.46 10.64 -0.88
N THR A 120 0.71 9.77 0.10
CA THR A 120 2.04 9.56 0.67
C THR A 120 2.36 8.07 0.77
N ILE A 121 3.52 7.66 0.26
CA ILE A 121 4.05 6.30 0.38
C ILE A 121 5.40 6.37 1.08
N ILE A 122 5.60 5.56 2.13
CA ILE A 122 6.83 5.53 2.94
C ILE A 122 7.36 4.11 2.94
N ILE A 123 8.59 3.91 2.49
CA ILE A 123 9.27 2.63 2.40
C ILE A 123 10.55 2.66 3.22
N ASN A 124 10.72 1.72 4.13
CA ASN A 124 11.96 1.58 4.91
C ASN A 124 12.96 0.59 4.28
N GLY A 125 12.54 -0.20 3.30
CA GLY A 125 13.36 -1.17 2.60
C GLY A 125 13.81 -0.70 1.22
N LYS A 126 14.28 -1.65 0.42
CA LYS A 126 14.65 -1.41 -0.98
C LYS A 126 13.41 -1.33 -1.85
N VAL A 127 13.53 -0.60 -2.95
CA VAL A 127 12.50 -0.51 -4.00
C VAL A 127 13.08 -1.00 -5.33
N GLY A 128 12.20 -1.56 -6.16
CA GLY A 128 12.53 -1.97 -7.52
C GLY A 128 12.60 -0.81 -8.51
N SER A 129 12.62 -1.14 -9.77
CA SER A 129 12.69 -0.19 -10.90
C SER A 129 11.37 0.55 -11.12
N ASN A 130 11.42 1.60 -11.95
CA ASN A 130 10.25 2.38 -12.38
C ASN A 130 9.42 3.00 -11.23
N THR A 131 10.06 3.34 -10.12
CA THR A 131 9.42 4.06 -9.01
C THR A 131 8.93 5.43 -9.47
N GLY A 132 7.66 5.75 -9.17
CA GLY A 132 7.01 7.00 -9.55
C GLY A 132 6.75 7.17 -11.05
N LEU A 133 6.82 6.11 -11.84
CA LEU A 133 6.55 6.18 -13.28
C LEU A 133 5.14 6.75 -13.53
N LEU A 134 5.05 7.80 -14.37
CA LEU A 134 3.82 8.53 -14.67
C LEU A 134 3.10 9.11 -13.45
N MET A 135 3.77 9.25 -12.33
CA MET A 135 3.24 9.91 -11.12
C MET A 135 2.93 11.39 -11.43
N LYS A 136 1.75 11.86 -11.05
CA LYS A 136 1.31 13.26 -11.26
C LYS A 136 1.71 14.16 -10.09
N ARG A 137 1.38 13.74 -8.86
CA ARG A 137 1.65 14.44 -7.60
C ARG A 137 1.77 13.41 -6.47
N GLY A 138 2.14 13.87 -5.28
CA GLY A 138 2.25 13.05 -4.08
C GLY A 138 3.69 12.91 -3.63
N THR A 139 3.90 12.13 -2.58
CA THR A 139 5.18 11.99 -1.92
C THR A 139 5.55 10.52 -1.78
N ILE A 140 6.72 10.14 -2.25
CA ILE A 140 7.31 8.83 -2.00
C ILE A 140 8.59 9.04 -1.20
N ILE A 141 8.65 8.47 0.01
CA ILE A 141 9.81 8.54 0.91
C ILE A 141 10.43 7.15 0.97
N ILE A 142 11.70 7.04 0.60
CA ILE A 142 12.45 5.78 0.66
C ILE A 142 13.61 5.98 1.63
N LYS A 143 13.61 5.21 2.74
CA LYS A 143 14.68 5.24 3.75
C LYS A 143 15.68 4.14 3.42
N ASN A 144 16.89 4.50 2.98
CA ASN A 144 17.95 3.53 2.74
C ASN A 144 18.66 3.17 4.05
N GLN A 145 18.56 1.92 4.48
CA GLN A 145 19.16 1.45 5.75
C GLN A 145 20.70 1.28 5.70
N LYS A 146 21.33 1.29 4.52
CA LYS A 146 22.78 1.01 4.39
C LYS A 146 23.72 2.20 4.60
N LYS A 147 23.20 3.42 4.63
CA LYS A 147 23.96 4.62 4.99
C LYS A 147 23.08 5.44 5.94
N ASN A 148 23.45 5.52 7.21
CA ASN A 148 22.82 6.40 8.18
C ASN A 148 22.56 7.78 7.56
N LYS A 149 21.30 8.07 7.14
CA LYS A 149 20.80 9.38 6.65
C LYS A 149 20.48 9.57 5.16
N GLN A 150 20.24 8.60 4.33
CA GLN A 150 19.72 8.93 2.99
C GLN A 150 18.22 8.71 2.93
N ILE A 151 17.47 9.80 2.96
CA ILE A 151 16.03 9.84 2.65
C ILE A 151 15.93 10.25 1.18
N PHE A 152 15.44 9.34 0.32
CA PHE A 152 15.08 9.70 -1.05
C PHE A 152 13.64 10.19 -1.05
N LEU A 153 13.44 11.46 -1.33
CA LEU A 153 12.13 12.07 -1.42
C LEU A 153 11.79 12.33 -2.90
N ILE A 154 10.77 11.65 -3.41
CA ILE A 154 10.24 11.92 -4.75
C ILE A 154 8.95 12.72 -4.57
N ILE A 155 9.00 14.03 -4.84
CA ILE A 155 7.83 14.90 -4.88
C ILE A 155 7.64 15.34 -6.33
N LYS A 156 6.48 15.06 -6.92
CA LYS A 156 6.20 15.56 -8.27
C LYS A 156 5.18 16.70 -8.26
N LYS A 157 5.70 17.93 -8.21
CA LYS A 157 5.27 19.09 -8.99
C LYS A 157 6.57 19.69 -9.54
N GLY A 158 7.05 19.16 -10.70
CA GLY A 158 8.41 19.42 -11.16
C GLY A 158 9.44 18.57 -10.39
N TYR A 159 10.22 17.79 -11.10
CA TYR A 159 11.22 16.87 -10.55
C TYR A 159 12.13 17.54 -9.51
N LYS A 160 12.05 17.11 -8.26
CA LYS A 160 13.12 17.35 -7.27
C LYS A 160 13.42 16.03 -6.58
N ILE A 161 14.56 15.45 -6.90
CA ILE A 161 15.17 14.36 -6.12
C ILE A 161 16.05 15.07 -5.09
N TYR A 162 15.70 14.97 -3.83
CA TYR A 162 16.55 15.44 -2.74
C TYR A 162 17.30 14.24 -2.16
N ASN A 163 18.62 14.24 -2.30
CA ASN A 163 19.52 13.39 -1.54
C ASN A 163 19.93 14.19 -0.29
N PHE A 164 19.46 13.77 0.88
CA PHE A 164 19.91 14.30 2.16
C PHE A 164 20.84 13.30 2.85
#